data_55de53ad7a52a4ec397406d7bb4aa415
#
_entry.id   55de53ad7a52a4ec397406d7bb4aa415
#
_cell.length_a   1.000
_cell.length_b   1.000
_cell.length_c   1.000
_cell.angle_alpha   90.00
_cell.angle_beta   90.00
_cell.angle_gamma   90.00
#
_symmetry.space_group_name_H-M   'P 1'
#
loop_
_entity.id
_entity.type
_entity.pdbx_description
1 polymer ?
#
loop_
_entity_poly.entity_id
_entity_poly.type
_entity_poly.pdbx_seq_one_letter_code
_entity_poly.pdbx_strand_id
1 'polypeptide(L)'
;MYIVLGILAVLALIVISTYNSLIGKRNQVLNIKSGVDTQLKKRFDLIPNLVATVKQYLTHERELLENISALRSGIQKAAGDEQRFALNGELSNLISKLNVVVENYPELKANENVMHLQKTINDIEEQISAARRAYNAAVTDYNNAVEMFPSNIVASWARFSKAAFFEVPKGQDDPHDVHELFNR
;
A
#
# COMPACT_ATOMS: atom_id res chain seq x y z
N MET A 1 18.96 -7.49 -50.80
CA MET A 1 17.86 -8.30 -50.29
C MET A 1 18.20 -8.91 -48.90
N TYR A 2 19.26 -9.68 -48.76
CA TYR A 2 19.61 -10.34 -47.46
C TYR A 2 19.91 -9.37 -46.30
N ILE A 3 20.54 -8.23 -46.55
CA ILE A 3 20.80 -7.21 -45.55
C ILE A 3 19.49 -6.62 -44.96
N VAL A 4 18.50 -6.34 -45.85
CA VAL A 4 17.18 -5.83 -45.43
C VAL A 4 16.44 -6.86 -44.58
N LEU A 5 16.47 -8.14 -44.98
CA LEU A 5 15.88 -9.23 -44.21
C LEU A 5 16.57 -9.40 -42.84
N GLY A 6 17.88 -9.24 -42.80
CA GLY A 6 18.64 -9.28 -41.53
C GLY A 6 18.22 -8.14 -40.59
N ILE A 7 18.10 -6.90 -41.10
CA ILE A 7 17.65 -5.75 -40.30
C ILE A 7 16.22 -5.97 -39.77
N LEU A 8 15.31 -6.45 -40.61
CA LEU A 8 13.94 -6.73 -40.18
C LEU A 8 13.86 -7.82 -39.14
N ALA A 9 14.69 -8.87 -39.25
CA ALA A 9 14.77 -9.92 -38.22
C ALA A 9 15.25 -9.39 -36.87
N VAL A 10 16.29 -8.54 -36.88
CA VAL A 10 16.79 -7.91 -35.65
C VAL A 10 15.74 -6.99 -35.02
N LEU A 11 15.04 -6.17 -35.82
CA LEU A 11 13.95 -5.32 -35.33
C LEU A 11 12.81 -6.15 -34.71
N ALA A 12 12.43 -7.25 -35.36
CA ALA A 12 11.41 -8.16 -34.81
C ALA A 12 11.82 -8.75 -33.46
N LEU A 13 13.09 -9.18 -33.32
CA LEU A 13 13.61 -9.70 -32.06
C LEU A 13 13.62 -8.64 -30.95
N ILE A 14 13.95 -7.38 -31.24
CA ILE A 14 13.89 -6.27 -30.29
C ILE A 14 12.45 -6.04 -29.82
N VAL A 15 11.46 -6.03 -30.75
CA VAL A 15 10.05 -5.84 -30.41
C VAL A 15 9.53 -6.97 -29.52
N ILE A 16 9.84 -8.23 -29.87
CA ILE A 16 9.43 -9.40 -29.07
C ILE A 16 10.07 -9.36 -27.68
N SER A 17 11.35 -9.08 -27.58
CA SER A 17 12.07 -8.99 -26.30
C SER A 17 11.50 -7.89 -25.41
N THR A 18 11.24 -6.70 -26.00
CA THR A 18 10.64 -5.56 -25.27
C THR A 18 9.23 -5.89 -24.79
N TYR A 19 8.41 -6.51 -25.64
CA TYR A 19 7.07 -6.95 -25.26
C TYR A 19 7.09 -7.93 -24.10
N ASN A 20 7.94 -8.95 -24.17
CA ASN A 20 8.09 -9.95 -23.10
C ASN A 20 8.59 -9.31 -21.79
N SER A 21 9.50 -8.34 -21.88
CA SER A 21 9.99 -7.57 -20.72
C SER A 21 8.84 -6.79 -20.07
N LEU A 22 8.00 -6.10 -20.85
CA LEU A 22 6.83 -5.37 -20.35
C LEU A 22 5.83 -6.30 -19.64
N ILE A 23 5.54 -7.46 -20.24
CA ILE A 23 4.70 -8.50 -19.61
C ILE A 23 5.31 -8.98 -18.29
N GLY A 24 6.61 -9.26 -18.27
CA GLY A 24 7.32 -9.69 -17.06
C GLY A 24 7.19 -8.68 -15.92
N LYS A 25 7.44 -7.39 -16.21
CA LYS A 25 7.32 -6.31 -15.23
C LYS A 25 5.86 -6.13 -14.74
N ARG A 26 4.87 -6.18 -15.64
CA ARG A 26 3.46 -6.14 -15.26
C ARG A 26 3.09 -7.29 -14.33
N ASN A 27 3.53 -8.50 -14.65
CA ASN A 27 3.26 -9.67 -13.82
C ASN A 27 3.94 -9.57 -12.45
N GLN A 28 5.12 -8.96 -12.37
CA GLN A 28 5.81 -8.68 -11.12
C GLN A 28 4.99 -7.73 -10.24
N VAL A 29 4.44 -6.64 -10.80
CA VAL A 29 3.54 -5.73 -10.08
C VAL A 29 2.33 -6.49 -9.53
N LEU A 30 1.68 -7.32 -10.34
CA LEU A 30 0.51 -8.11 -9.92
C LEU A 30 0.85 -9.12 -8.81
N ASN A 31 2.01 -9.77 -8.91
CA ASN A 31 2.46 -10.71 -7.89
C ASN A 31 2.72 -10.03 -6.54
N ILE A 32 3.44 -8.90 -6.54
CA ILE A 32 3.71 -8.15 -5.31
C ILE A 32 2.40 -7.57 -4.74
N LYS A 33 1.48 -7.09 -5.59
CA LYS A 33 0.14 -6.65 -5.19
C LYS A 33 -0.61 -7.73 -4.41
N SER A 34 -0.58 -8.97 -4.87
CA SER A 34 -1.20 -10.09 -4.15
C SER A 34 -0.64 -10.26 -2.73
N GLY A 35 0.67 -10.02 -2.54
CA GLY A 35 1.29 -9.98 -1.22
C GLY A 35 0.75 -8.84 -0.35
N VAL A 36 0.64 -7.63 -0.92
CA VAL A 36 0.01 -6.47 -0.25
C VAL A 36 -1.41 -6.81 0.18
N ASP A 37 -2.24 -7.32 -0.74
CA ASP A 37 -3.64 -7.66 -0.48
C ASP A 37 -3.78 -8.70 0.65
N THR A 38 -2.85 -9.64 0.75
CA THR A 38 -2.81 -10.63 1.82
C THR A 38 -2.60 -9.97 3.19
N GLN A 39 -1.69 -9.01 3.31
CA GLN A 39 -1.45 -8.32 4.58
C GLN A 39 -2.62 -7.38 4.95
N LEU A 40 -3.15 -6.66 3.96
CA LEU A 40 -4.34 -5.81 4.15
C LEU A 40 -5.55 -6.65 4.62
N LYS A 41 -5.73 -7.85 4.07
CA LYS A 41 -6.79 -8.77 4.50
C LYS A 41 -6.60 -9.25 5.93
N LYS A 42 -5.39 -9.65 6.33
CA LYS A 42 -5.09 -10.06 7.72
C LYS A 42 -5.45 -8.93 8.70
N ARG A 43 -5.02 -7.68 8.41
CA ARG A 43 -5.37 -6.53 9.22
C ARG A 43 -6.87 -6.31 9.30
N PHE A 44 -7.55 -6.33 8.15
CA PHE A 44 -9.00 -6.15 8.05
C PHE A 44 -9.78 -7.14 8.94
N ASP A 45 -9.32 -8.38 9.02
CA ASP A 45 -9.96 -9.45 9.80
C ASP A 45 -9.72 -9.29 11.32
N LEU A 46 -8.63 -8.63 11.74
CA LEU A 46 -8.32 -8.40 13.16
C LEU A 46 -9.00 -7.16 13.75
N ILE A 47 -9.35 -6.16 12.95
CA ILE A 47 -9.93 -4.90 13.42
C ILE A 47 -11.18 -5.09 14.29
N PRO A 48 -12.17 -5.93 13.94
CA PRO A 48 -13.36 -6.12 14.78
C PRO A 48 -13.01 -6.61 16.19
N ASN A 49 -12.05 -7.52 16.29
CA ASN A 49 -11.60 -8.04 17.58
C ASN A 49 -10.90 -6.97 18.40
N LEU A 50 -10.03 -6.16 17.77
CA LEU A 50 -9.39 -5.03 18.43
C LEU A 50 -10.43 -4.05 18.98
N VAL A 51 -11.34 -3.56 18.11
CA VAL A 51 -12.38 -2.60 18.49
C VAL A 51 -13.27 -3.17 19.61
N ALA A 52 -13.70 -4.42 19.52
CA ALA A 52 -14.54 -5.05 20.54
C ALA A 52 -13.81 -5.14 21.89
N THR A 53 -12.52 -5.48 21.88
CA THR A 53 -11.73 -5.64 23.09
C THR A 53 -11.46 -4.31 23.80
N VAL A 54 -11.13 -3.24 23.05
CA VAL A 54 -10.80 -1.94 23.65
C VAL A 54 -12.03 -1.10 24.00
N LYS A 55 -13.16 -1.31 23.33
CA LYS A 55 -14.39 -0.51 23.47
C LYS A 55 -14.91 -0.42 24.92
N GLN A 56 -14.76 -1.47 25.70
CA GLN A 56 -15.24 -1.50 27.10
C GLN A 56 -14.38 -0.64 28.04
N TYR A 57 -13.17 -0.30 27.64
CA TYR A 57 -12.22 0.53 28.41
C TYR A 57 -12.15 1.98 27.91
N LEU A 58 -12.32 2.17 26.59
CA LEU A 58 -12.21 3.47 25.92
C LEU A 58 -13.58 4.16 25.84
N THR A 59 -14.08 4.65 26.96
CA THR A 59 -15.40 5.30 27.02
C THR A 59 -15.43 6.69 26.39
N HIS A 60 -14.30 7.40 26.39
CA HIS A 60 -14.16 8.75 25.84
C HIS A 60 -13.72 8.79 24.37
N GLU A 61 -13.21 7.66 23.84
CA GLU A 61 -12.61 7.56 22.50
C GLU A 61 -13.59 6.94 21.47
N ARG A 62 -14.87 7.17 21.70
CA ARG A 62 -15.94 6.58 20.88
C ARG A 62 -15.80 6.96 19.39
N GLU A 63 -15.49 8.22 19.12
CA GLU A 63 -15.33 8.74 17.76
C GLU A 63 -14.19 8.03 17.01
N LEU A 64 -13.04 7.80 17.68
CA LEU A 64 -11.92 7.08 17.08
C LEU A 64 -12.31 5.65 16.67
N LEU A 65 -13.02 4.92 17.53
CA LEU A 65 -13.46 3.55 17.26
C LEU A 65 -14.54 3.50 16.16
N GLU A 66 -15.45 4.48 16.12
CA GLU A 66 -16.44 4.63 15.07
C GLU A 66 -15.78 4.91 13.71
N ASN A 67 -14.77 5.80 13.66
CA ASN A 67 -14.02 6.12 12.46
C ASN A 67 -13.24 4.89 11.92
N ILE A 68 -12.60 4.11 12.79
CA ILE A 68 -11.95 2.85 12.39
C ILE A 68 -12.96 1.88 11.76
N SER A 69 -14.14 1.76 12.36
CA SER A 69 -15.20 0.88 11.86
C SER A 69 -15.81 1.38 10.54
N ALA A 70 -15.96 2.70 10.39
CA ALA A 70 -16.44 3.32 9.17
C ALA A 70 -15.45 3.15 8.00
N LEU A 71 -14.14 3.39 8.24
CA LEU A 71 -13.10 3.14 7.23
C LEU A 71 -13.05 1.67 6.81
N ARG A 72 -13.17 0.75 7.75
CA ARG A 72 -13.26 -0.68 7.43
C ARG A 72 -14.41 -0.97 6.46
N SER A 73 -15.60 -0.39 6.73
CA SER A 73 -16.75 -0.53 5.84
C SER A 73 -16.53 0.13 4.48
N GLY A 74 -15.84 1.28 4.44
CA GLY A 74 -15.44 1.98 3.22
C GLY A 74 -14.49 1.16 2.36
N ILE A 75 -13.48 0.53 2.96
CA ILE A 75 -12.52 -0.34 2.27
C ILE A 75 -13.23 -1.50 1.56
N GLN A 76 -14.25 -2.08 2.20
CA GLN A 76 -15.02 -3.18 1.60
C GLN A 76 -15.83 -2.76 0.36
N LYS A 77 -16.23 -1.48 0.30
CA LYS A 77 -17.04 -0.90 -0.78
C LYS A 77 -16.20 -0.18 -1.84
N ALA A 78 -14.90 -0.09 -1.67
CA ALA A 78 -14.01 0.66 -2.55
C ALA A 78 -14.04 0.10 -3.98
N ALA A 79 -14.22 0.99 -4.96
CA ALA A 79 -14.41 0.66 -6.37
C ALA A 79 -13.09 0.69 -7.17
N GLY A 80 -11.99 0.25 -6.60
CA GLY A 80 -10.70 0.18 -7.29
C GLY A 80 -9.51 0.25 -6.34
N ASP A 81 -8.32 0.00 -6.88
CA ASP A 81 -7.10 -0.09 -6.09
C ASP A 81 -6.72 1.25 -5.46
N GLU A 82 -6.81 2.35 -6.20
CA GLU A 82 -6.46 3.69 -5.74
C GLU A 82 -7.26 4.08 -4.50
N GLN A 83 -8.59 4.00 -4.58
CA GLN A 83 -9.48 4.29 -3.45
C GLN A 83 -9.22 3.34 -2.28
N ARG A 84 -9.03 2.05 -2.57
CA ARG A 84 -8.75 1.04 -1.55
C ARG A 84 -7.42 1.32 -0.83
N PHE A 85 -6.38 1.71 -1.56
CA PHE A 85 -5.08 2.05 -0.99
C PHE A 85 -5.15 3.32 -0.15
N ALA A 86 -5.85 4.36 -0.60
CA ALA A 86 -6.05 5.59 0.16
C ALA A 86 -6.75 5.32 1.51
N LEU A 87 -7.89 4.61 1.50
CA LEU A 87 -8.62 4.25 2.71
C LEU A 87 -7.80 3.36 3.66
N ASN A 88 -6.96 2.47 3.13
CA ASN A 88 -6.04 1.67 3.95
C ASN A 88 -4.93 2.51 4.58
N GLY A 89 -4.45 3.56 3.91
CA GLY A 89 -3.53 4.54 4.47
C GLY A 89 -4.16 5.31 5.64
N GLU A 90 -5.39 5.81 5.48
CA GLU A 90 -6.14 6.47 6.55
C GLU A 90 -6.36 5.53 7.76
N LEU A 91 -6.67 4.27 7.50
CA LEU A 91 -6.84 3.27 8.55
C LEU A 91 -5.53 3.04 9.34
N SER A 92 -4.37 3.00 8.69
CA SER A 92 -3.06 2.92 9.37
C SER A 92 -2.85 4.11 10.32
N ASN A 93 -3.24 5.32 9.89
CA ASN A 93 -3.16 6.52 10.74
C ASN A 93 -4.06 6.42 11.98
N LEU A 94 -5.29 5.92 11.83
CA LEU A 94 -6.19 5.73 12.97
C LEU A 94 -5.71 4.62 13.92
N ILE A 95 -5.10 3.56 13.41
CA ILE A 95 -4.49 2.51 14.24
C ILE A 95 -3.30 3.08 15.03
N SER A 96 -2.46 3.91 14.41
CA SER A 96 -1.37 4.60 15.11
C SER A 96 -1.89 5.51 16.22
N LYS A 97 -2.97 6.27 15.97
CA LYS A 97 -3.64 7.09 17.01
C LYS A 97 -4.20 6.22 18.14
N LEU A 98 -4.82 5.09 17.82
CA LEU A 98 -5.34 4.17 18.82
C LEU A 98 -4.21 3.60 19.70
N ASN A 99 -3.05 3.29 19.14
CA ASN A 99 -1.89 2.83 19.91
C ASN A 99 -1.45 3.89 20.93
N VAL A 100 -1.39 5.17 20.53
CA VAL A 100 -1.05 6.28 21.45
C VAL A 100 -2.12 6.43 22.54
N VAL A 101 -3.40 6.30 22.19
CA VAL A 101 -4.50 6.36 23.16
C VAL A 101 -4.39 5.23 24.20
N VAL A 102 -4.15 3.99 23.77
CA VAL A 102 -4.03 2.83 24.66
C VAL A 102 -2.92 3.02 25.71
N GLU A 103 -1.85 3.75 25.37
CA GLU A 103 -0.78 4.06 26.32
C GLU A 103 -1.25 4.89 27.53
N ASN A 104 -2.30 5.69 27.37
CA ASN A 104 -2.90 6.51 28.43
C ASN A 104 -3.87 5.72 29.33
N TYR A 105 -4.15 4.45 29.02
CA TYR A 105 -5.06 3.59 29.77
C TYR A 105 -4.30 2.42 30.40
N PRO A 106 -3.84 2.51 31.65
CA PRO A 106 -3.02 1.47 32.32
C PRO A 106 -3.69 0.09 32.35
N GLU A 107 -5.03 0.07 32.46
CA GLU A 107 -5.82 -1.17 32.49
C GLU A 107 -5.77 -1.93 31.16
N LEU A 108 -5.79 -1.21 30.03
CA LEU A 108 -5.61 -1.80 28.70
C LEU A 108 -4.18 -2.33 28.53
N LYS A 109 -3.21 -1.59 29.00
CA LYS A 109 -1.79 -1.96 28.92
C LYS A 109 -1.46 -3.20 29.76
N ALA A 110 -2.22 -3.46 30.81
CA ALA A 110 -2.09 -4.66 31.65
C ALA A 110 -2.86 -5.87 31.12
N ASN A 111 -3.73 -5.68 30.13
CA ASN A 111 -4.53 -6.75 29.56
C ASN A 111 -3.75 -7.54 28.48
N GLU A 112 -3.44 -8.80 28.77
CA GLU A 112 -2.64 -9.66 27.88
C GLU A 112 -3.27 -9.81 26.48
N ASN A 113 -4.60 -9.89 26.38
CA ASN A 113 -5.29 -10.01 25.10
C ASN A 113 -5.14 -8.74 24.25
N VAL A 114 -5.23 -7.55 24.90
CA VAL A 114 -5.01 -6.27 24.22
C VAL A 114 -3.57 -6.16 23.74
N MET A 115 -2.60 -6.47 24.59
CA MET A 115 -1.18 -6.45 24.21
C MET A 115 -0.86 -7.40 23.06
N HIS A 116 -1.43 -8.61 23.07
CA HIS A 116 -1.23 -9.58 22.00
C HIS A 116 -1.84 -9.09 20.68
N LEU A 117 -3.07 -8.55 20.70
CA LEU A 117 -3.71 -7.99 19.51
C LEU A 117 -2.95 -6.78 18.98
N GLN A 118 -2.53 -5.88 19.85
CA GLN A 118 -1.77 -4.68 19.49
C GLN A 118 -0.42 -5.05 18.86
N LYS A 119 0.31 -5.99 19.47
CA LYS A 119 1.55 -6.51 18.88
C LYS A 119 1.31 -7.11 17.49
N THR A 120 0.29 -7.97 17.37
CA THR A 120 -0.04 -8.62 16.09
C THR A 120 -0.38 -7.59 15.01
N ILE A 121 -1.14 -6.54 15.36
CA ILE A 121 -1.48 -5.46 14.42
C ILE A 121 -0.24 -4.65 14.05
N ASN A 122 0.64 -4.33 15.00
CA ASN A 122 1.87 -3.60 14.72
C ASN A 122 2.80 -4.41 13.80
N ASP A 123 2.92 -5.73 14.02
CA ASP A 123 3.67 -6.62 13.13
C ASP A 123 3.09 -6.61 11.71
N ILE A 124 1.76 -6.60 11.58
CA ILE A 124 1.07 -6.53 10.27
C ILE A 124 1.27 -5.15 9.63
N GLU A 125 1.20 -4.05 10.37
CA GLU A 125 1.46 -2.68 9.85
C GLU A 125 2.89 -2.56 9.30
N GLU A 126 3.88 -3.15 9.98
CA GLU A 126 5.24 -3.21 9.48
C GLU A 126 5.34 -4.01 8.17
N GLN A 127 4.68 -5.17 8.10
CA GLN A 127 4.61 -5.98 6.88
C GLN A 127 3.89 -5.25 5.74
N ILE A 128 2.79 -4.53 6.01
CA ILE A 128 2.10 -3.68 5.03
C ILE A 128 3.04 -2.58 4.53
N SER A 129 3.78 -1.92 5.42
CA SER A 129 4.73 -0.88 5.03
C SER A 129 5.85 -1.42 4.14
N ALA A 130 6.41 -2.59 4.47
CA ALA A 130 7.42 -3.25 3.63
C ALA A 130 6.85 -3.67 2.27
N ALA A 131 5.67 -4.30 2.25
CA ALA A 131 5.00 -4.74 1.03
C ALA A 131 4.63 -3.54 0.12
N ARG A 132 4.20 -2.41 0.70
CA ARG A 132 3.93 -1.16 -0.01
C ARG A 132 5.19 -0.60 -0.70
N ARG A 133 6.32 -0.57 0.01
CA ARG A 133 7.60 -0.13 -0.60
C ARG A 133 7.99 -1.02 -1.77
N ALA A 134 7.89 -2.33 -1.63
CA ALA A 134 8.18 -3.29 -2.69
C ALA A 134 7.21 -3.12 -3.88
N TYR A 135 5.93 -2.91 -3.62
CA TYR A 135 4.92 -2.65 -4.65
C TYR A 135 5.23 -1.37 -5.43
N ASN A 136 5.48 -0.26 -4.73
CA ASN A 136 5.78 1.01 -5.37
C ASN A 136 7.08 0.97 -6.19
N ALA A 137 8.09 0.24 -5.74
CA ALA A 137 9.31 0.01 -6.52
C ALA A 137 9.00 -0.75 -7.82
N ALA A 138 8.21 -1.82 -7.76
CA ALA A 138 7.82 -2.57 -8.96
C ALA A 138 6.94 -1.74 -9.90
N VAL A 139 6.03 -0.90 -9.37
CA VAL A 139 5.24 0.06 -10.16
C VAL A 139 6.13 1.06 -10.86
N THR A 140 7.14 1.61 -10.17
CA THR A 140 8.12 2.53 -10.78
C THR A 140 8.86 1.86 -11.95
N ASP A 141 9.36 0.64 -11.76
CA ASP A 141 10.08 -0.10 -12.80
C ASP A 141 9.20 -0.43 -14.01
N TYR A 142 7.94 -0.77 -13.75
CA TYR A 142 6.98 -1.02 -14.81
C TYR A 142 6.58 0.26 -15.55
N ASN A 143 6.22 1.33 -14.83
CA ASN A 143 5.82 2.59 -15.43
C ASN A 143 6.95 3.22 -16.24
N ASN A 144 8.19 3.14 -15.75
CA ASN A 144 9.37 3.57 -16.51
C ASN A 144 9.48 2.79 -17.83
N ALA A 145 9.28 1.47 -17.81
CA ALA A 145 9.33 0.66 -19.03
C ALA A 145 8.18 0.97 -20.01
N VAL A 146 7.04 1.46 -19.52
CA VAL A 146 5.92 1.90 -20.36
C VAL A 146 6.20 3.28 -21.00
N GLU A 147 6.96 4.16 -20.31
CA GLU A 147 7.15 5.56 -20.72
C GLU A 147 8.48 5.84 -21.43
N MET A 148 9.54 5.08 -21.10
CA MET A 148 10.89 5.34 -21.64
C MET A 148 11.05 4.82 -23.07
N PHE A 149 11.81 5.56 -23.89
CA PHE A 149 12.23 5.11 -25.21
C PHE A 149 13.31 4.01 -25.09
N PRO A 150 13.30 2.99 -25.95
CA PRO A 150 12.37 2.73 -27.05
C PRO A 150 11.14 1.89 -26.70
N SER A 151 10.98 1.44 -25.44
CA SER A 151 9.92 0.52 -25.01
C SER A 151 8.52 1.14 -25.06
N ASN A 152 8.40 2.48 -24.97
CA ASN A 152 7.13 3.19 -25.08
C ASN A 152 6.43 2.99 -26.43
N ILE A 153 7.17 2.76 -27.50
CA ILE A 153 6.60 2.47 -28.83
C ILE A 153 5.82 1.16 -28.78
N VAL A 154 6.45 0.10 -28.23
CA VAL A 154 5.83 -1.22 -28.07
C VAL A 154 4.70 -1.16 -27.05
N ALA A 155 4.90 -0.42 -25.95
CA ALA A 155 3.90 -0.25 -24.90
C ALA A 155 2.62 0.40 -25.45
N SER A 156 2.74 1.48 -26.23
CA SER A 156 1.60 2.16 -26.86
C SER A 156 0.88 1.27 -27.88
N TRP A 157 1.62 0.57 -28.72
CA TRP A 157 1.07 -0.34 -29.70
C TRP A 157 0.29 -1.49 -29.06
N ALA A 158 0.83 -2.07 -27.98
CA ALA A 158 0.22 -3.18 -27.24
C ALA A 158 -0.75 -2.71 -26.14
N ARG A 159 -1.03 -1.39 -26.03
CA ARG A 159 -1.96 -0.77 -25.06
C ARG A 159 -1.64 -1.07 -23.59
N PHE A 160 -0.38 -1.06 -23.24
CA PHE A 160 0.01 -1.07 -21.85
C PHE A 160 -0.33 0.28 -21.20
N SER A 161 -0.94 0.24 -20.02
CA SER A 161 -1.22 1.42 -19.20
C SER A 161 -0.39 1.40 -17.94
N LYS A 162 -0.15 2.58 -17.36
CA LYS A 162 0.55 2.71 -16.08
C LYS A 162 -0.25 2.05 -14.96
N ALA A 163 0.47 1.52 -13.98
CA ALA A 163 -0.08 1.07 -12.72
C ALA A 163 -0.11 2.21 -11.70
N ALA A 164 -1.14 2.24 -10.85
CA ALA A 164 -1.27 3.21 -9.77
C ALA A 164 -0.32 2.87 -8.61
N PHE A 165 0.24 3.89 -7.98
CA PHE A 165 1.02 3.76 -6.75
C PHE A 165 0.10 3.52 -5.55
N PHE A 166 0.65 2.84 -4.55
CA PHE A 166 0.05 2.83 -3.23
C PHE A 166 0.49 4.10 -2.49
N GLU A 167 -0.29 5.17 -2.62
CA GLU A 167 0.02 6.45 -2.00
C GLU A 167 -0.20 6.43 -0.49
N VAL A 168 0.64 7.19 0.22
CA VAL A 168 0.39 7.58 1.61
C VAL A 168 -0.41 8.87 1.57
N PRO A 169 -1.45 9.03 2.40
CA PRO A 169 -2.09 10.33 2.56
C PRO A 169 -1.04 11.39 2.89
N LYS A 170 -1.03 12.49 2.14
CA LYS A 170 -0.14 13.64 2.37
C LYS A 170 -0.31 14.12 3.80
N GLY A 171 0.74 14.09 4.59
CA GLY A 171 0.76 14.48 6.00
C GLY A 171 1.79 13.74 6.85
N GLN A 172 2.39 12.65 6.32
CA GLN A 172 3.47 11.93 7.00
C GLN A 172 4.86 12.19 6.41
N ASP A 173 4.94 12.83 5.23
CA ASP A 173 6.19 13.15 4.55
C ASP A 173 6.65 14.59 4.75
N ASP A 174 5.90 15.44 5.46
CA ASP A 174 6.43 16.72 5.91
C ASP A 174 7.44 16.40 7.05
N PRO A 175 8.74 16.59 6.83
CA PRO A 175 9.67 16.60 7.94
C PRO A 175 9.12 17.66 8.90
N HIS A 176 8.78 17.24 10.12
CA HIS A 176 8.41 18.18 11.17
C HIS A 176 9.45 19.30 11.13
N ASP A 177 9.00 20.52 10.85
CA ASP A 177 9.89 21.67 10.83
C ASP A 177 10.47 21.82 12.22
N VAL A 178 11.68 21.29 12.39
CA VAL A 178 12.41 21.26 13.66
C VAL A 178 12.62 22.70 14.18
N HIS A 179 12.49 23.71 13.29
CA HIS A 179 12.57 25.12 13.63
C HIS A 179 11.41 25.62 14.51
N GLU A 180 10.21 25.04 14.44
CA GLU A 180 9.11 25.44 15.33
C GLU A 180 9.30 24.94 16.77
N LEU A 181 10.05 23.86 16.99
CA LEU A 181 10.32 23.32 18.33
C LEU A 181 11.36 24.12 19.13
N PHE A 182 12.19 24.95 18.47
CA PHE A 182 13.23 25.75 19.13
C PHE A 182 12.85 27.20 19.35
N ASN A 183 11.67 27.65 18.91
CA ASN A 183 11.18 29.02 19.05
C ASN A 183 10.02 29.19 20.06
N ARG A 184 9.90 28.26 21.02
CA ARG A 184 9.00 28.44 22.20
C ARG A 184 9.78 28.58 23.47
#